data_9798a3e7b71d9cf5fa6a7e39f80ab85d
#
_entry.id   9798a3e7b71d9cf5fa6a7e39f80ab85d
#
_cell.length_a   1.000
_cell.length_b   1.000
_cell.length_c   1.000
_cell.angle_alpha   90.00
_cell.angle_beta   90.00
_cell.angle_gamma   90.00
#
_symmetry.space_group_name_H-M   'P 1'
#
loop_
_entity.id
_entity.type
_entity.pdbx_description
1 polymer ?
#
loop_
_entity_poly.entity_id
_entity_poly.type
_entity_poly.pdbx_seq_one_letter_code
_entity_poly.pdbx_strand_id
1 'polypeptide(L)'
;MHKKRNHKRHILIILLTFILIGVAGVFITINREQIIDEWDWLTIKSEQKMDVPIENQLPEYPNGCEVTALSMLLNYYHVDVTKRTLARNIKHVPSFEGGKYMGNPHKGFVGYMTIANAGWCVYNEPLYDVAHKYTNRIRNYTGHSFIQVMKLVSDGHPIMIISTLKFKRVNDMQTWDTHQGKVKVTPSSHACVITGYNKKKLIVYVNNPYGKKNQAVSWKDLEASFNQQGKQALYMK
;
A
#
# COMPACT_ATOMS: atom_id res chain seq x y z
N MET A 1 13.00 -9.23 -65.67
CA MET A 1 11.84 -9.38 -64.75
C MET A 1 12.20 -9.76 -63.32
N HIS A 2 13.31 -10.41 -62.99
CA HIS A 2 13.68 -10.84 -61.62
C HIS A 2 13.95 -9.69 -60.62
N LYS A 3 14.54 -8.56 -61.05
CA LYS A 3 14.93 -7.44 -60.15
C LYS A 3 13.72 -6.71 -59.53
N LYS A 4 12.59 -6.55 -60.23
CA LYS A 4 11.34 -5.92 -59.72
C LYS A 4 10.61 -6.80 -58.69
N ARG A 5 10.75 -8.12 -58.77
CA ARG A 5 10.10 -9.08 -57.85
C ARG A 5 10.79 -9.09 -56.49
N ASN A 6 12.11 -8.97 -56.45
CA ASN A 6 12.86 -8.88 -55.20
C ASN A 6 12.58 -7.56 -54.44
N HIS A 7 12.46 -6.44 -55.15
CA HIS A 7 12.17 -5.15 -54.51
C HIS A 7 10.80 -5.15 -53.79
N LYS A 8 9.76 -5.70 -54.45
CA LYS A 8 8.42 -5.86 -53.80
C LYS A 8 8.46 -6.78 -52.56
N ARG A 9 9.26 -7.85 -52.59
CA ARG A 9 9.46 -8.73 -51.44
C ARG A 9 10.12 -8.00 -50.24
N HIS A 10 11.16 -7.19 -50.51
CA HIS A 10 11.81 -6.41 -49.48
C HIS A 10 10.87 -5.37 -48.84
N ILE A 11 10.07 -4.67 -49.65
CA ILE A 11 9.06 -3.71 -49.15
C ILE A 11 8.03 -4.43 -48.31
N LEU A 12 7.54 -5.59 -48.72
CA LEU A 12 6.58 -6.38 -47.94
C LEU A 12 7.16 -6.84 -46.60
N ILE A 13 8.41 -7.29 -46.57
CA ILE A 13 9.11 -7.69 -45.35
C ILE A 13 9.23 -6.50 -44.42
N ILE A 14 9.64 -5.33 -44.90
CA ILE A 14 9.76 -4.11 -44.12
C ILE A 14 8.40 -3.72 -43.50
N LEU A 15 7.33 -3.73 -44.30
CA LEU A 15 5.99 -3.43 -43.83
C LEU A 15 5.50 -4.42 -42.76
N LEU A 16 5.74 -5.72 -42.95
CA LEU A 16 5.41 -6.75 -41.96
C LEU A 16 6.20 -6.57 -40.65
N THR A 17 7.49 -6.19 -40.76
CA THR A 17 8.32 -5.91 -39.58
C THR A 17 7.78 -4.71 -38.77
N PHE A 18 7.38 -3.63 -39.46
CA PHE A 18 6.78 -2.47 -38.80
C PHE A 18 5.43 -2.81 -38.13
N ILE A 19 4.60 -3.62 -38.78
CA ILE A 19 3.33 -4.11 -38.22
C ILE A 19 3.61 -4.95 -36.95
N LEU A 20 4.56 -5.89 -37.04
CA LEU A 20 4.95 -6.72 -35.89
C LEU A 20 5.50 -5.90 -34.71
N ILE A 21 6.34 -4.90 -34.97
CA ILE A 21 6.84 -3.97 -33.93
C ILE A 21 5.69 -3.17 -33.32
N GLY A 22 4.75 -2.69 -34.15
CA GLY A 22 3.58 -1.97 -33.67
C GLY A 22 2.68 -2.84 -32.79
N VAL A 23 2.39 -4.07 -33.18
CA VAL A 23 1.59 -5.04 -32.42
C VAL A 23 2.30 -5.41 -31.11
N ALA A 24 3.62 -5.66 -31.15
CA ALA A 24 4.40 -5.94 -29.95
C ALA A 24 4.40 -4.74 -28.99
N GLY A 25 4.53 -3.52 -29.50
CA GLY A 25 4.46 -2.30 -28.67
C GLY A 25 3.09 -2.12 -28.01
N VAL A 26 2.00 -2.36 -28.71
CA VAL A 26 0.64 -2.34 -28.16
C VAL A 26 0.46 -3.45 -27.10
N PHE A 27 0.92 -4.65 -27.39
CA PHE A 27 0.86 -5.77 -26.44
C PHE A 27 1.62 -5.47 -25.14
N ILE A 28 2.83 -4.94 -25.23
CA ILE A 28 3.65 -4.55 -24.08
C ILE A 28 2.95 -3.45 -23.27
N THR A 29 2.33 -2.47 -23.94
CA THR A 29 1.64 -1.36 -23.25
C THR A 29 0.41 -1.86 -22.47
N ILE A 30 -0.37 -2.77 -23.08
CA ILE A 30 -1.58 -3.34 -22.43
C ILE A 30 -1.21 -4.25 -21.26
N ASN A 31 -0.11 -4.99 -21.35
CA ASN A 31 0.28 -5.98 -20.34
C ASN A 31 1.41 -5.49 -19.41
N ARG A 32 1.76 -4.21 -19.45
CA ARG A 32 2.93 -3.66 -18.76
C ARG A 32 2.96 -4.00 -17.28
N GLU A 33 1.86 -3.81 -16.56
CA GLU A 33 1.80 -4.10 -15.12
C GLU A 33 2.01 -5.59 -14.85
N GLN A 34 1.37 -6.46 -15.62
CA GLN A 34 1.53 -7.90 -15.46
C GLN A 34 2.97 -8.35 -15.74
N ILE A 35 3.62 -7.81 -16.76
CA ILE A 35 5.02 -8.12 -17.08
C ILE A 35 5.94 -7.66 -15.94
N ILE A 36 5.70 -6.47 -15.38
CA ILE A 36 6.47 -5.96 -14.23
C ILE A 36 6.25 -6.87 -13.01
N ASP A 37 5.02 -7.25 -12.72
CA ASP A 37 4.68 -8.11 -11.59
C ASP A 37 5.33 -9.50 -11.69
N GLU A 38 5.33 -10.11 -12.89
CA GLU A 38 6.01 -11.38 -13.14
C GLU A 38 7.53 -11.25 -12.97
N TRP A 39 8.12 -10.16 -13.48
CA TRP A 39 9.54 -9.89 -13.31
C TRP A 39 9.91 -9.65 -11.84
N ASP A 40 9.13 -8.86 -11.13
CA ASP A 40 9.33 -8.61 -9.70
C ASP A 40 9.23 -9.92 -8.91
N TRP A 41 8.21 -10.76 -9.19
CA TRP A 41 8.10 -12.07 -8.58
C TRP A 41 9.33 -12.95 -8.82
N LEU A 42 9.88 -12.95 -10.03
CA LEU A 42 11.07 -13.74 -10.35
C LEU A 42 12.33 -13.22 -9.65
N THR A 43 12.45 -11.91 -9.47
CA THR A 43 13.68 -11.24 -9.01
C THR A 43 13.74 -10.94 -7.53
N ILE A 44 12.62 -10.99 -6.77
CA ILE A 44 12.69 -10.85 -5.31
C ILE A 44 13.46 -11.99 -4.68
N LYS A 45 14.17 -11.70 -3.59
CA LYS A 45 14.91 -12.69 -2.79
C LYS A 45 13.99 -13.82 -2.33
N SER A 46 14.55 -14.96 -1.94
CA SER A 46 13.79 -16.07 -1.36
C SER A 46 13.16 -15.71 -0.02
N GLU A 47 13.84 -14.84 0.74
CA GLU A 47 13.35 -14.32 2.01
C GLU A 47 14.00 -12.99 2.35
N GLN A 48 13.34 -12.21 3.17
CA GLN A 48 13.81 -10.97 3.76
C GLN A 48 13.19 -10.81 5.14
N LYS A 49 13.93 -10.25 6.09
CA LYS A 49 13.41 -9.90 7.41
C LYS A 49 14.21 -8.75 8.00
N MET A 50 13.52 -7.69 8.36
CA MET A 50 14.10 -6.46 8.90
C MET A 50 13.72 -6.33 10.36
N ASP A 51 14.62 -5.75 11.17
CA ASP A 51 14.39 -5.51 12.59
C ASP A 51 13.74 -4.14 12.83
N VAL A 52 12.48 -4.00 12.41
CA VAL A 52 11.69 -2.79 12.62
C VAL A 52 11.27 -2.72 14.10
N PRO A 53 11.43 -1.57 14.79
CA PRO A 53 10.96 -1.41 16.15
C PRO A 53 9.45 -1.69 16.26
N ILE A 54 9.04 -2.28 17.38
CA ILE A 54 7.62 -2.58 17.63
C ILE A 54 7.03 -1.59 18.62
N GLU A 55 5.82 -1.13 18.32
CA GLU A 55 5.00 -0.34 19.24
C GLU A 55 3.64 -0.99 19.46
N ASN A 56 2.98 -0.66 20.57
CA ASN A 56 1.61 -1.05 20.88
C ASN A 56 0.72 0.20 20.91
N GLN A 57 -0.35 0.21 20.13
CA GLN A 57 -1.33 1.30 20.14
C GLN A 57 -2.10 1.40 21.46
N LEU A 58 -2.28 0.26 22.14
CA LEU A 58 -3.03 0.18 23.39
C LEU A 58 -2.15 0.50 24.61
N PRO A 59 -2.73 0.99 25.69
CA PRO A 59 -4.15 1.39 25.85
C PRO A 59 -4.46 2.80 25.31
N GLU A 60 -3.48 3.55 24.87
CA GLU A 60 -3.53 4.99 24.64
C GLU A 60 -4.41 5.37 23.43
N TYR A 61 -4.32 4.59 22.35
CA TYR A 61 -5.02 4.86 21.08
C TYR A 61 -5.75 3.61 20.57
N PRO A 62 -6.94 3.27 21.09
CA PRO A 62 -7.72 2.12 20.63
C PRO A 62 -7.93 2.09 19.10
N ASN A 63 -8.04 3.27 18.47
CA ASN A 63 -8.22 3.43 17.03
C ASN A 63 -6.97 4.04 16.35
N GLY A 64 -5.77 3.87 16.91
CA GLY A 64 -4.55 4.53 16.43
C GLY A 64 -3.58 3.62 15.69
N CYS A 65 -4.05 2.58 15.02
CA CYS A 65 -3.18 1.63 14.32
C CYS A 65 -2.32 2.30 13.26
N GLU A 66 -2.87 3.29 12.54
CA GLU A 66 -2.18 3.96 11.45
C GLU A 66 -1.03 4.84 11.95
N VAL A 67 -1.25 5.66 12.96
CA VAL A 67 -0.18 6.51 13.52
C VAL A 67 0.88 5.67 14.27
N THR A 68 0.48 4.54 14.84
CA THR A 68 1.41 3.60 15.48
C THR A 68 2.27 2.87 14.44
N ALA A 69 1.66 2.41 13.34
CA ALA A 69 2.41 1.81 12.24
C ALA A 69 3.35 2.82 11.58
N LEU A 70 2.90 4.07 11.39
CA LEU A 70 3.73 5.14 10.84
C LEU A 70 4.90 5.47 11.76
N SER A 71 4.69 5.54 13.09
CA SER A 71 5.77 5.74 14.07
C SER A 71 6.81 4.63 13.97
N MET A 72 6.41 3.35 13.92
CA MET A 72 7.33 2.22 13.72
C MET A 72 8.16 2.36 12.44
N LEU A 73 7.53 2.76 11.32
CA LEU A 73 8.22 2.98 10.06
C LEU A 73 9.26 4.10 10.15
N LEU A 74 8.89 5.26 10.71
CA LEU A 74 9.77 6.42 10.83
C LEU A 74 10.95 6.14 11.76
N ASN A 75 10.70 5.51 12.90
CA ASN A 75 11.75 5.17 13.88
C ASN A 75 12.75 4.13 13.34
N TYR A 76 12.34 3.22 12.46
CA TYR A 76 13.29 2.33 11.77
C TYR A 76 14.37 3.10 10.99
N TYR A 77 14.03 4.26 10.46
CA TYR A 77 14.95 5.15 9.75
C TYR A 77 15.53 6.28 10.61
N HIS A 78 15.47 6.12 11.95
CA HIS A 78 15.99 7.08 12.93
C HIS A 78 15.35 8.48 12.86
N VAL A 79 14.09 8.55 12.39
CA VAL A 79 13.28 9.75 12.52
C VAL A 79 12.53 9.65 13.86
N ASP A 80 13.06 10.32 14.87
CA ASP A 80 12.54 10.26 16.25
C ASP A 80 11.19 11.00 16.37
N VAL A 81 10.11 10.27 16.10
CA VAL A 81 8.74 10.78 16.21
C VAL A 81 7.83 9.71 16.81
N THR A 82 7.12 10.06 17.86
CA THR A 82 6.24 9.14 18.58
C THR A 82 4.85 9.08 17.93
N LYS A 83 4.14 7.96 18.12
CA LYS A 83 2.71 7.85 17.74
C LYS A 83 1.86 8.97 18.33
N ARG A 84 2.18 9.44 19.56
CA ARG A 84 1.52 10.57 20.22
C ARG A 84 1.71 11.87 19.45
N THR A 85 2.93 12.13 19.00
CA THR A 85 3.26 13.30 18.19
C THR A 85 2.52 13.26 16.87
N LEU A 86 2.50 12.10 16.19
CA LEU A 86 1.76 11.90 14.96
C LEU A 86 0.25 12.09 15.14
N ALA A 87 -0.33 11.48 16.21
CA ALA A 87 -1.76 11.60 16.52
C ALA A 87 -2.20 13.06 16.76
N ARG A 88 -1.33 13.88 17.38
CA ARG A 88 -1.62 15.31 17.61
C ARG A 88 -1.52 16.16 16.34
N ASN A 89 -0.67 15.78 15.40
CA ASN A 89 -0.32 16.59 14.24
C ASN A 89 -0.99 16.12 12.93
N ILE A 90 -1.61 14.94 12.92
CA ILE A 90 -2.41 14.48 11.78
C ILE A 90 -3.71 15.28 11.72
N LYS A 91 -4.19 15.52 10.52
CA LYS A 91 -5.49 16.17 10.32
C LYS A 91 -6.62 15.24 10.78
N HIS A 92 -7.60 15.78 11.46
CA HIS A 92 -8.83 15.10 11.87
C HIS A 92 -10.02 15.65 11.09
N VAL A 93 -11.01 14.80 10.86
CA VAL A 93 -12.33 15.14 10.33
C VAL A 93 -13.40 14.53 11.24
N PRO A 94 -14.58 15.14 11.38
CA PRO A 94 -15.65 14.56 12.16
C PRO A 94 -16.15 13.25 11.53
N SER A 95 -16.72 12.34 12.33
CA SER A 95 -17.32 11.12 11.80
C SER A 95 -18.51 11.40 10.91
N PHE A 96 -19.19 12.52 11.14
CA PHE A 96 -20.38 12.97 10.43
C PHE A 96 -20.29 14.47 10.11
N GLU A 97 -20.45 14.82 8.84
CA GLU A 97 -20.32 16.20 8.33
C GLU A 97 -21.66 16.84 7.99
N GLY A 98 -22.78 16.24 8.44
CA GLY A 98 -24.16 16.71 8.25
C GLY A 98 -24.86 16.07 7.04
N GLY A 99 -26.21 16.08 7.06
CA GLY A 99 -27.04 15.43 6.04
C GLY A 99 -26.76 13.93 5.95
N LYS A 100 -26.25 13.47 4.83
CA LYS A 100 -25.83 12.08 4.58
C LYS A 100 -24.29 11.90 4.54
N TYR A 101 -23.54 12.98 4.75
CA TYR A 101 -22.10 12.98 4.51
C TYR A 101 -21.30 12.54 5.73
N MET A 102 -20.46 11.56 5.51
CA MET A 102 -19.47 11.06 6.47
C MET A 102 -18.15 11.79 6.29
N GLY A 103 -17.32 11.82 7.33
CA GLY A 103 -15.94 12.26 7.22
C GLY A 103 -15.16 11.44 6.21
N ASN A 104 -14.28 12.09 5.46
CA ASN A 104 -13.49 11.42 4.43
C ASN A 104 -12.11 11.03 4.97
N PRO A 105 -11.76 9.71 5.07
CA PRO A 105 -10.46 9.25 5.56
C PRO A 105 -9.27 9.69 4.68
N HIS A 106 -9.50 10.08 3.43
CA HIS A 106 -8.49 10.72 2.57
C HIS A 106 -8.22 12.19 2.93
N LYS A 107 -9.00 12.77 3.85
CA LYS A 107 -8.86 14.18 4.27
C LYS A 107 -8.39 14.33 5.70
N GLY A 108 -8.48 13.28 6.51
CA GLY A 108 -8.04 13.25 7.91
C GLY A 108 -8.50 11.99 8.62
N PHE A 109 -8.02 11.79 9.84
CA PHE A 109 -8.52 10.73 10.70
C PHE A 109 -10.00 11.00 11.03
N VAL A 110 -10.85 10.02 10.78
CA VAL A 110 -12.30 10.15 10.98
C VAL A 110 -12.66 9.79 12.42
N GLY A 111 -13.16 10.78 13.17
CA GLY A 111 -13.57 10.63 14.59
C GLY A 111 -12.40 10.74 15.57
N TYR A 112 -12.36 9.88 16.60
CA TYR A 112 -11.43 9.96 17.73
C TYR A 112 -10.56 8.71 17.86
N MET A 113 -9.24 8.90 17.93
CA MET A 113 -8.28 7.80 18.14
C MET A 113 -8.31 7.25 19.56
N THR A 114 -8.62 8.12 20.54
CA THR A 114 -8.51 7.84 21.98
C THR A 114 -9.76 7.21 22.60
N ILE A 115 -10.89 7.26 21.89
CA ILE A 115 -12.17 6.75 22.39
C ILE A 115 -12.51 5.51 21.57
N ALA A 116 -12.60 4.35 22.25
CA ALA A 116 -13.05 3.12 21.61
C ALA A 116 -14.48 3.31 21.03
N ASN A 117 -14.73 2.74 19.86
CA ASN A 117 -15.99 2.84 19.11
C ASN A 117 -16.38 4.26 18.62
N ALA A 118 -15.49 5.25 18.76
CA ALA A 118 -15.75 6.62 18.29
C ALA A 118 -14.77 7.08 17.19
N GLY A 119 -13.90 6.21 16.74
CA GLY A 119 -12.95 6.44 15.64
C GLY A 119 -13.10 5.39 14.56
N TRP A 120 -12.71 5.76 13.36
CA TRP A 120 -12.75 4.89 12.20
C TRP A 120 -11.35 4.58 11.67
N CYS A 121 -10.85 5.43 10.79
CA CYS A 121 -9.56 5.23 10.14
C CYS A 121 -9.05 6.54 9.52
N VAL A 122 -7.83 6.49 9.02
CA VAL A 122 -7.23 7.48 8.14
C VAL A 122 -6.50 6.76 7.00
N TYR A 123 -6.53 7.34 5.80
CA TYR A 123 -5.89 6.78 4.62
C TYR A 123 -4.52 7.41 4.36
N ASN A 124 -3.88 7.01 3.29
CA ASN A 124 -2.48 7.30 3.00
C ASN A 124 -2.14 8.79 2.89
N GLU A 125 -3.02 9.65 2.37
CA GLU A 125 -2.69 11.05 2.13
C GLU A 125 -2.43 11.84 3.42
N PRO A 126 -3.32 11.86 4.45
CA PRO A 126 -3.01 12.55 5.70
C PRO A 126 -1.83 11.92 6.48
N LEU A 127 -1.61 10.61 6.31
CA LEU A 127 -0.45 9.92 6.88
C LEU A 127 0.85 10.37 6.21
N TYR A 128 0.86 10.48 4.89
CA TYR A 128 1.98 11.04 4.14
C TYR A 128 2.24 12.49 4.55
N ASP A 129 1.20 13.32 4.61
CA ASP A 129 1.31 14.74 4.94
C ASP A 129 1.88 14.97 6.35
N VAL A 130 1.43 14.19 7.35
CA VAL A 130 1.97 14.30 8.70
C VAL A 130 3.40 13.80 8.79
N ALA A 131 3.75 12.70 8.11
CA ALA A 131 5.12 12.19 8.08
C ALA A 131 6.08 13.18 7.38
N HIS A 132 5.60 13.82 6.32
CA HIS A 132 6.40 14.78 5.54
C HIS A 132 6.84 16.01 6.36
N LYS A 133 6.15 16.32 7.48
CA LYS A 133 6.58 17.37 8.42
C LYS A 133 7.89 17.03 9.15
N TYR A 134 8.25 15.74 9.23
CA TYR A 134 9.42 15.25 9.96
C TYR A 134 10.53 14.74 9.05
N THR A 135 10.21 14.39 7.80
CA THR A 135 11.19 13.89 6.84
C THR A 135 10.72 14.05 5.40
N ASN A 136 11.62 14.48 4.53
CA ASN A 136 11.36 14.53 3.09
C ASN A 136 11.61 13.18 2.38
N ARG A 137 12.01 12.14 3.14
CA ARG A 137 12.30 10.79 2.63
C ARG A 137 11.07 9.91 2.50
N ILE A 138 9.92 10.28 3.11
CA ILE A 138 8.66 9.55 2.98
C ILE A 138 8.16 9.56 1.54
N ARG A 139 7.61 8.45 1.07
CA ARG A 139 7.04 8.29 -0.27
C ARG A 139 5.67 7.63 -0.18
N ASN A 140 4.73 8.16 -0.93
CA ASN A 140 3.44 7.52 -1.17
C ASN A 140 3.61 6.51 -2.32
N TYR A 141 3.34 5.24 -2.04
CA TYR A 141 3.45 4.12 -2.98
C TYR A 141 2.09 3.46 -3.24
N THR A 142 1.02 4.20 -2.95
CA THR A 142 -0.37 3.76 -3.14
C THR A 142 -0.68 3.50 -4.62
N GLY A 143 -1.47 2.47 -4.89
CA GLY A 143 -1.89 2.08 -6.24
C GLY A 143 -1.03 1.00 -6.89
N HIS A 144 0.18 0.74 -6.39
CA HIS A 144 1.05 -0.30 -6.92
C HIS A 144 0.54 -1.71 -6.54
N SER A 145 0.92 -2.71 -7.31
CA SER A 145 0.56 -4.11 -7.01
C SER A 145 1.25 -4.60 -5.74
N PHE A 146 0.71 -5.66 -5.13
CA PHE A 146 1.31 -6.21 -3.91
C PHE A 146 2.73 -6.74 -4.15
N ILE A 147 3.00 -7.33 -5.31
CA ILE A 147 4.36 -7.81 -5.63
C ILE A 147 5.36 -6.65 -5.80
N GLN A 148 4.94 -5.51 -6.34
CA GLN A 148 5.77 -4.31 -6.41
C GLN A 148 6.08 -3.75 -5.00
N VAL A 149 5.11 -3.81 -4.06
CA VAL A 149 5.36 -3.54 -2.64
C VAL A 149 6.38 -4.51 -2.07
N MET A 150 6.24 -5.81 -2.34
CA MET A 150 7.17 -6.84 -1.88
C MET A 150 8.55 -6.74 -2.52
N LYS A 151 8.66 -6.14 -3.71
CA LYS A 151 9.97 -5.82 -4.33
C LYS A 151 10.73 -4.79 -3.49
N LEU A 152 10.08 -3.73 -3.03
CA LEU A 152 10.69 -2.77 -2.10
C LEU A 152 11.09 -3.44 -0.77
N VAL A 153 10.25 -4.35 -0.24
CA VAL A 153 10.60 -5.13 0.96
C VAL A 153 11.84 -6.00 0.71
N SER A 154 11.94 -6.62 -0.47
CA SER A 154 13.09 -7.41 -0.91
C SER A 154 14.38 -6.56 -0.97
N ASP A 155 14.24 -5.29 -1.33
CA ASP A 155 15.35 -4.34 -1.42
C ASP A 155 15.74 -3.74 -0.05
N GLY A 156 15.03 -4.11 1.02
CA GLY A 156 15.36 -3.72 2.40
C GLY A 156 14.57 -2.52 2.92
N HIS A 157 13.44 -2.18 2.30
CA HIS A 157 12.56 -1.11 2.76
C HIS A 157 11.34 -1.70 3.47
N PRO A 158 11.14 -1.50 4.78
CA PRO A 158 9.88 -1.81 5.42
C PRO A 158 8.78 -0.88 4.89
N ILE A 159 7.57 -1.41 4.75
CA ILE A 159 6.45 -0.71 4.11
C ILE A 159 5.27 -0.68 5.08
N MET A 160 4.75 0.51 5.36
CA MET A 160 3.46 0.65 6.01
C MET A 160 2.34 0.46 4.99
N ILE A 161 1.37 -0.36 5.30
CA ILE A 161 0.18 -0.59 4.47
C ILE A 161 -1.11 -0.46 5.28
N ILE A 162 -2.21 -0.13 4.58
CA ILE A 162 -3.56 -0.31 5.09
C ILE A 162 -4.07 -1.70 4.66
N SER A 163 -4.57 -2.43 5.63
CA SER A 163 -5.07 -3.79 5.53
C SER A 163 -6.34 -3.94 6.37
N THR A 164 -6.60 -5.12 6.91
CA THR A 164 -7.71 -5.39 7.83
C THR A 164 -7.21 -6.02 9.12
N LEU A 165 -8.00 -5.98 10.19
CA LEU A 165 -7.68 -6.51 11.53
C LEU A 165 -7.18 -7.96 11.53
N LYS A 166 -7.67 -8.79 10.59
CA LYS A 166 -7.28 -10.20 10.48
C LYS A 166 -6.32 -10.47 9.32
N PHE A 167 -5.81 -9.40 8.68
CA PHE A 167 -4.93 -9.50 7.51
C PHE A 167 -5.48 -10.37 6.38
N LYS A 168 -6.79 -10.30 6.16
CA LYS A 168 -7.52 -11.00 5.09
C LYS A 168 -8.72 -10.19 4.62
N ARG A 169 -9.24 -10.53 3.46
CA ARG A 169 -10.45 -9.90 2.91
C ARG A 169 -11.61 -9.98 3.90
N VAL A 170 -12.40 -8.91 3.97
CA VAL A 170 -13.60 -8.79 4.83
C VAL A 170 -14.85 -8.57 3.98
N ASN A 171 -16.02 -8.87 4.56
CA ASN A 171 -17.31 -8.73 3.91
C ASN A 171 -18.10 -7.52 4.39
N ASP A 172 -17.56 -6.73 5.33
CA ASP A 172 -18.20 -5.58 5.97
C ASP A 172 -17.81 -4.23 5.34
N MET A 173 -17.37 -4.26 4.07
CA MET A 173 -17.08 -3.05 3.32
C MET A 173 -18.33 -2.21 3.11
N GLN A 174 -18.20 -0.92 3.42
CA GLN A 174 -19.22 0.11 3.26
C GLN A 174 -18.82 1.10 2.16
N THR A 175 -19.82 1.79 1.62
CA THR A 175 -19.59 2.94 0.74
C THR A 175 -20.18 4.16 1.41
N TRP A 176 -19.33 5.11 1.78
CA TRP A 176 -19.76 6.37 2.36
C TRP A 176 -19.92 7.45 1.29
N ASP A 177 -20.96 8.26 1.43
CA ASP A 177 -21.02 9.53 0.76
C ASP A 177 -20.22 10.55 1.56
N THR A 178 -19.28 11.23 0.91
CA THR A 178 -18.50 12.34 1.49
C THR A 178 -18.64 13.58 0.59
N HIS A 179 -18.28 14.75 1.08
CA HIS A 179 -18.30 15.97 0.25
C HIS A 179 -17.37 15.90 -0.96
N GLN A 180 -16.39 14.97 -0.97
CA GLN A 180 -15.45 14.78 -2.09
C GLN A 180 -15.81 13.56 -2.96
N GLY A 181 -16.96 12.93 -2.73
CA GLY A 181 -17.39 11.76 -3.49
C GLY A 181 -17.56 10.50 -2.62
N LYS A 182 -17.73 9.36 -3.27
CA LYS A 182 -17.92 8.07 -2.60
C LYS A 182 -16.58 7.47 -2.18
N VAL A 183 -16.49 6.99 -0.94
CA VAL A 183 -15.29 6.34 -0.40
C VAL A 183 -15.65 4.96 0.14
N LYS A 184 -14.81 3.97 -0.14
CA LYS A 184 -14.93 2.62 0.42
C LYS A 184 -14.22 2.56 1.76
N VAL A 185 -14.91 2.09 2.79
CA VAL A 185 -14.38 1.94 4.15
C VAL A 185 -14.86 0.62 4.78
N THR A 186 -14.22 0.22 5.87
CA THR A 186 -14.68 -0.90 6.70
C THR A 186 -14.36 -0.60 8.17
N PRO A 187 -15.23 -0.99 9.12
CA PRO A 187 -14.90 -0.94 10.55
C PRO A 187 -13.75 -1.89 10.91
N SER A 188 -13.45 -2.85 10.04
CA SER A 188 -12.31 -3.77 10.17
C SER A 188 -10.99 -3.20 9.60
N SER A 189 -10.91 -1.91 9.25
CA SER A 189 -9.66 -1.29 8.77
C SER A 189 -8.53 -1.44 9.79
N HIS A 190 -7.33 -1.72 9.31
CA HIS A 190 -6.15 -1.86 10.16
C HIS A 190 -4.87 -1.54 9.38
N ALA A 191 -3.92 -0.92 10.04
CA ALA A 191 -2.61 -0.66 9.47
C ALA A 191 -1.56 -1.62 10.05
N CYS A 192 -0.50 -1.87 9.32
CA CYS A 192 0.68 -2.58 9.80
C CYS A 192 1.93 -2.16 9.02
N VAL A 193 3.10 -2.57 9.51
CA VAL A 193 4.36 -2.44 8.75
C VAL A 193 4.80 -3.82 8.29
N ILE A 194 4.95 -4.02 6.98
CA ILE A 194 5.59 -5.22 6.42
C ILE A 194 7.07 -5.13 6.75
N THR A 195 7.57 -6.14 7.46
CA THR A 195 8.95 -6.21 7.93
C THR A 195 9.78 -7.27 7.20
N GLY A 196 9.13 -8.08 6.37
CA GLY A 196 9.79 -9.13 5.61
C GLY A 196 8.83 -10.17 5.08
N TYR A 197 9.40 -11.23 4.53
CA TYR A 197 8.64 -12.34 3.97
C TYR A 197 9.50 -13.61 3.83
N ASN A 198 8.84 -14.75 3.62
CA ASN A 198 9.44 -15.96 3.10
C ASN A 198 8.65 -16.40 1.87
N LYS A 199 9.26 -16.25 0.69
CA LYS A 199 8.62 -16.52 -0.61
C LYS A 199 8.23 -18.00 -0.76
N LYS A 200 9.10 -18.92 -0.34
CA LYS A 200 8.87 -20.36 -0.46
C LYS A 200 7.69 -20.82 0.40
N LYS A 201 7.52 -20.22 1.60
CA LYS A 201 6.41 -20.54 2.51
C LYS A 201 5.14 -19.74 2.24
N LEU A 202 5.19 -18.75 1.33
CA LEU A 202 4.12 -17.79 1.07
C LEU A 202 3.63 -17.08 2.35
N ILE A 203 4.59 -16.65 3.18
CA ILE A 203 4.36 -15.95 4.44
C ILE A 203 4.94 -14.55 4.33
N VAL A 204 4.20 -13.58 4.86
CA VAL A 204 4.68 -12.20 5.08
C VAL A 204 4.78 -11.96 6.58
N TYR A 205 5.84 -11.27 7.01
CA TYR A 205 6.02 -10.84 8.39
C TYR A 205 5.58 -9.40 8.53
N VAL A 206 4.74 -9.13 9.52
CA VAL A 206 4.23 -7.78 9.80
C VAL A 206 4.44 -7.41 11.27
N ASN A 207 4.81 -6.15 11.52
CA ASN A 207 4.66 -5.54 12.82
C ASN A 207 3.22 -5.04 12.96
N ASN A 208 2.49 -5.69 13.85
CA ASN A 208 1.10 -5.36 14.14
C ASN A 208 1.05 -4.36 15.31
N PRO A 209 0.37 -3.20 15.17
CA PRO A 209 0.20 -2.20 16.22
C PRO A 209 -0.40 -2.70 17.54
N TYR A 210 -0.89 -3.91 17.58
CA TYR A 210 -1.24 -4.59 18.85
C TYR A 210 -0.02 -5.21 19.59
N GLY A 211 1.19 -4.71 19.32
CA GLY A 211 2.42 -5.13 19.99
C GLY A 211 2.99 -6.47 19.51
N LYS A 212 2.55 -7.01 18.37
CA LYS A 212 3.04 -8.28 17.82
C LYS A 212 4.12 -8.02 16.78
N LYS A 213 5.38 -8.27 17.16
CA LYS A 213 6.54 -8.13 16.27
C LYS A 213 6.65 -9.30 15.30
N ASN A 214 6.88 -9.02 14.02
CA ASN A 214 7.09 -10.03 12.97
C ASN A 214 6.00 -11.12 12.96
N GLN A 215 4.74 -10.73 13.16
CA GLN A 215 3.62 -11.66 13.07
C GLN A 215 3.57 -12.27 11.67
N ALA A 216 3.61 -13.59 11.58
CA ALA A 216 3.49 -14.31 10.33
C ALA A 216 2.03 -14.32 9.86
N VAL A 217 1.80 -13.90 8.62
CA VAL A 217 0.49 -13.86 7.97
C VAL A 217 0.57 -14.49 6.58
N SER A 218 -0.54 -15.01 6.08
CA SER A 218 -0.62 -15.58 4.74
C SER A 218 -0.37 -14.49 3.69
N TRP A 219 0.53 -14.73 2.74
CA TRP A 219 0.78 -13.83 1.61
C TRP A 219 -0.51 -13.53 0.84
N LYS A 220 -1.23 -14.58 0.43
CA LYS A 220 -2.48 -14.47 -0.34
C LYS A 220 -3.54 -13.65 0.40
N ASP A 221 -3.69 -13.87 1.71
CA ASP A 221 -4.73 -13.19 2.49
C ASP A 221 -4.38 -11.72 2.71
N LEU A 222 -3.10 -11.42 2.99
CA LEU A 222 -2.63 -10.03 3.15
C LEU A 222 -2.76 -9.26 1.84
N GLU A 223 -2.35 -9.85 0.71
CA GLU A 223 -2.52 -9.27 -0.62
C GLU A 223 -4.00 -8.97 -0.92
N ALA A 224 -4.90 -9.92 -0.63
CA ALA A 224 -6.33 -9.75 -0.85
C ALA A 224 -6.92 -8.59 -0.01
N SER A 225 -6.48 -8.46 1.26
CA SER A 225 -6.90 -7.35 2.13
C SER A 225 -6.29 -6.00 1.69
N PHE A 226 -5.02 -5.97 1.32
CA PHE A 226 -4.34 -4.78 0.78
C PHE A 226 -5.03 -4.27 -0.49
N ASN A 227 -5.33 -5.17 -1.42
CA ASN A 227 -6.06 -4.83 -2.65
C ASN A 227 -7.47 -4.30 -2.34
N GLN A 228 -8.18 -4.90 -1.38
CA GLN A 228 -9.52 -4.48 -0.96
C GLN A 228 -9.51 -3.09 -0.32
N GLN A 229 -8.42 -2.73 0.38
CA GLN A 229 -8.21 -1.41 1.02
C GLN A 229 -7.63 -0.35 0.07
N GLY A 230 -7.66 -0.57 -1.24
CA GLY A 230 -7.23 0.42 -2.22
C GLY A 230 -5.72 0.49 -2.44
N LYS A 231 -4.99 -0.58 -2.11
CA LYS A 231 -3.53 -0.69 -2.35
C LYS A 231 -2.74 0.45 -1.70
N GLN A 232 -3.11 0.84 -0.47
CA GLN A 232 -2.51 1.98 0.23
C GLN A 232 -1.20 1.59 0.89
N ALA A 233 -0.13 2.28 0.54
CA ALA A 233 1.23 2.00 1.02
C ALA A 233 2.07 3.27 1.17
N LEU A 234 2.88 3.32 2.23
CA LEU A 234 3.89 4.33 2.47
C LEU A 234 5.23 3.65 2.77
N TYR A 235 6.33 4.20 2.25
CA TYR A 235 7.68 3.75 2.57
C TYR A 235 8.65 4.93 2.69
N MET A 236 9.86 4.68 3.15
CA MET A 236 10.95 5.65 3.19
C MET A 236 12.07 5.24 2.24
N LYS A 237 12.61 6.25 1.53
CA LYS A 237 13.74 6.11 0.60
C LYS A 237 15.07 6.45 1.27
#